data_16eda50b54b06415fce92b9c5800d605
#
_entry.id   16eda50b54b06415fce92b9c5800d605
#
_cell.length_a   1.000
_cell.length_b   1.000
_cell.length_c   1.000
_cell.angle_alpha   90.00
_cell.angle_beta   90.00
_cell.angle_gamma   90.00
#
_symmetry.space_group_name_H-M   'P 1'
#
loop_
_entity.id
_entity.type
_entity.pdbx_description
1 polymer ?
#
loop_
_entity_poly.entity_id
_entity_poly.type
_entity_poly.pdbx_seq_one_letter_code
_entity_poly.pdbx_strand_id
1 'polypeptide(L)'
;GGAAPTPAMPAPTQDQPDCVGRDLLAELPPNRRAEIDAAVAATPYAQGTRWTATRGDARIEIIGTYHFDDPRHDPMVAALTPVIASADAMLVEAGPDEEKRLTAALARDPSLMVDTEGPTLPERLGDAAWRELGEAMSARGMPPVMVSRLRPWYVSMMLGISPCMMGQIKARETPRASTTG
;
A
#
# COMPACT_ATOMS: atom_id res chain seq x y z
N GLY A 1 11.14 -25.47 -30.58
CA GLY A 1 10.92 -24.97 -29.22
C GLY A 1 9.76 -23.99 -29.25
N GLY A 2 8.55 -24.45 -28.87
CA GLY A 2 7.38 -23.57 -28.71
C GLY A 2 7.45 -22.90 -27.35
N ALA A 3 7.41 -21.57 -27.31
CA ALA A 3 7.23 -20.81 -26.08
C ALA A 3 5.83 -21.12 -25.54
N ALA A 4 5.75 -21.50 -24.28
CA ALA A 4 4.47 -21.66 -23.58
C ALA A 4 3.78 -20.28 -23.50
N PRO A 5 2.45 -20.20 -23.69
CA PRO A 5 1.74 -18.94 -23.55
C PRO A 5 1.83 -18.46 -22.10
N THR A 6 2.24 -17.21 -21.92
CA THR A 6 2.19 -16.52 -20.63
C THR A 6 0.74 -16.51 -20.16
N PRO A 7 0.44 -16.93 -18.92
CA PRO A 7 -0.94 -16.86 -18.42
C PRO A 7 -1.39 -15.40 -18.39
N ALA A 8 -2.49 -15.11 -19.10
CA ALA A 8 -3.12 -13.81 -19.08
C ALA A 8 -3.60 -13.53 -17.64
N MET A 9 -3.22 -12.38 -17.08
CA MET A 9 -3.78 -11.92 -15.82
C MET A 9 -5.31 -11.81 -15.95
N PRO A 10 -6.07 -12.31 -14.97
CA PRO A 10 -7.52 -12.18 -15.00
C PRO A 10 -7.91 -10.69 -15.01
N ALA A 11 -8.79 -10.32 -15.95
CA ALA A 11 -9.36 -8.99 -15.99
C ALA A 11 -10.03 -8.63 -14.65
N PRO A 12 -9.93 -7.39 -14.18
CA PRO A 12 -10.59 -6.97 -12.94
C PRO A 12 -12.09 -7.20 -13.07
N THR A 13 -12.68 -7.85 -12.10
CA THR A 13 -14.12 -8.08 -12.03
C THR A 13 -14.83 -6.80 -11.65
N GLN A 14 -15.79 -6.38 -12.46
CA GLN A 14 -16.56 -5.12 -12.37
C GLN A 14 -17.53 -5.01 -11.19
N ASP A 15 -17.52 -5.91 -10.21
CA ASP A 15 -18.50 -5.94 -9.10
C ASP A 15 -17.99 -5.39 -7.76
N GLN A 16 -16.81 -4.77 -7.71
CA GLN A 16 -16.36 -4.13 -6.48
C GLN A 16 -16.58 -2.62 -6.57
N PRO A 17 -17.18 -1.99 -5.53
CA PRO A 17 -17.36 -0.54 -5.51
C PRO A 17 -15.99 0.13 -5.61
N ASP A 18 -15.88 1.09 -6.51
CA ASP A 18 -14.69 1.93 -6.62
C ASP A 18 -14.45 2.65 -5.29
N CYS A 19 -13.23 2.55 -4.78
CA CYS A 19 -12.84 3.29 -3.59
C CYS A 19 -12.61 4.75 -3.97
N VAL A 20 -13.66 5.54 -3.92
CA VAL A 20 -13.61 6.97 -4.25
C VAL A 20 -13.12 7.75 -3.03
N GLY A 21 -12.00 8.44 -3.19
CA GLY A 21 -11.46 9.37 -2.20
C GLY A 21 -11.92 10.81 -2.46
N ARG A 22 -11.53 11.72 -1.54
CA ARG A 22 -11.70 13.17 -1.71
C ARG A 22 -10.34 13.80 -1.99
N ASP A 23 -10.32 14.85 -2.82
CA ASP A 23 -9.11 15.65 -3.02
C ASP A 23 -8.91 16.58 -1.81
N LEU A 24 -8.13 16.11 -0.84
CA LEU A 24 -7.84 16.87 0.38
C LEU A 24 -7.09 18.17 0.11
N LEU A 25 -6.34 18.26 -0.98
CA LEU A 25 -5.66 19.52 -1.36
C LEU A 25 -6.65 20.58 -1.86
N ALA A 26 -7.70 20.15 -2.56
CA ALA A 26 -8.77 21.04 -3.00
C ALA A 26 -9.62 21.58 -1.83
N GLU A 27 -9.68 20.84 -0.72
CA GLU A 27 -10.44 21.20 0.48
C GLU A 27 -9.64 22.09 1.46
N LEU A 28 -8.35 22.32 1.22
CA LEU A 28 -7.54 23.16 2.09
C LEU A 28 -7.95 24.65 2.05
N PRO A 29 -7.85 25.35 3.18
CA PRO A 29 -7.94 26.81 3.19
C PRO A 29 -6.95 27.44 2.21
N PRO A 30 -7.33 28.55 1.50
CA PRO A 30 -6.48 29.13 0.46
C PRO A 30 -5.06 29.49 0.90
N ASN A 31 -4.88 29.96 2.13
CA ASN A 31 -3.56 30.27 2.69
C ASN A 31 -2.69 29.00 2.85
N ARG A 32 -3.27 27.91 3.30
CA ARG A 32 -2.55 26.62 3.44
C ARG A 32 -2.19 26.03 2.08
N ARG A 33 -3.10 26.16 1.10
CA ARG A 33 -2.81 25.75 -0.27
C ARG A 33 -1.66 26.57 -0.86
N ALA A 34 -1.67 27.89 -0.67
CA ALA A 34 -0.60 28.77 -1.16
C ALA A 34 0.77 28.46 -0.52
N GLU A 35 0.81 28.10 0.78
CA GLU A 35 2.05 27.66 1.45
C GLU A 35 2.62 26.40 0.81
N ILE A 36 1.77 25.41 0.51
CA ILE A 36 2.19 24.17 -0.15
C ILE A 36 2.69 24.47 -1.56
N ASP A 37 1.95 25.24 -2.35
CA ASP A 37 2.32 25.60 -3.71
C ASP A 37 3.66 26.35 -3.75
N ALA A 38 3.90 27.25 -2.79
CA ALA A 38 5.18 27.94 -2.65
C ALA A 38 6.32 26.98 -2.28
N ALA A 39 6.10 26.03 -1.38
CA ALA A 39 7.08 25.03 -1.00
C ALA A 39 7.43 24.11 -2.18
N VAL A 40 6.43 23.68 -2.95
CA VAL A 40 6.61 22.89 -4.17
C VAL A 40 7.41 23.66 -5.21
N ALA A 41 7.08 24.94 -5.43
CA ALA A 41 7.79 25.80 -6.39
C ALA A 41 9.25 26.05 -6.00
N ALA A 42 9.56 26.08 -4.70
CA ALA A 42 10.93 26.26 -4.18
C ALA A 42 11.76 24.97 -4.16
N THR A 43 11.13 23.81 -4.32
CA THR A 43 11.80 22.52 -4.24
C THR A 43 12.10 21.96 -5.63
N PRO A 44 13.38 21.78 -6.01
CA PRO A 44 13.74 21.15 -7.29
C PRO A 44 13.12 19.75 -7.42
N TYR A 45 12.60 19.44 -8.59
CA TYR A 45 12.05 18.11 -8.93
C TYR A 45 10.89 17.64 -8.02
N ALA A 46 10.16 18.55 -7.40
CA ALA A 46 9.07 18.24 -6.47
C ALA A 46 7.81 17.66 -7.14
N GLN A 47 7.73 17.65 -8.46
CA GLN A 47 6.54 17.19 -9.20
C GLN A 47 6.85 16.00 -10.09
N GLY A 48 5.85 15.10 -10.21
CA GLY A 48 5.94 13.91 -11.03
C GLY A 48 6.10 12.63 -10.23
N THR A 49 6.08 11.52 -10.92
CA THR A 49 6.27 10.16 -10.38
C THR A 49 7.45 9.44 -11.01
N ARG A 50 8.14 10.08 -11.96
CA ARG A 50 9.28 9.52 -12.67
C ARG A 50 10.35 10.59 -12.90
N TRP A 51 11.59 10.22 -12.62
CA TRP A 51 12.77 11.07 -12.85
C TRP A 51 13.87 10.27 -13.51
N THR A 52 14.66 10.93 -14.34
CA THR A 52 15.89 10.36 -14.90
C THR A 52 17.08 11.10 -14.32
N ALA A 53 18.03 10.38 -13.74
CA ALA A 53 19.32 10.93 -13.31
C ALA A 53 20.43 10.39 -14.21
N THR A 54 21.36 11.27 -14.63
CA THR A 54 22.50 10.90 -15.48
C THR A 54 23.81 11.41 -14.91
N ARG A 55 24.87 10.63 -15.06
CA ARG A 55 26.24 11.03 -14.73
C ARG A 55 27.22 10.35 -15.68
N GLY A 56 27.78 11.11 -16.66
CA GLY A 56 28.51 10.53 -17.77
C GLY A 56 27.60 9.58 -18.55
N ASP A 57 28.04 8.36 -18.77
CA ASP A 57 27.27 7.31 -19.47
C ASP A 57 26.28 6.57 -18.54
N ALA A 58 26.38 6.77 -17.23
CA ALA A 58 25.47 6.14 -16.28
C ALA A 58 24.11 6.84 -16.26
N ARG A 59 23.03 6.04 -16.26
CA ARG A 59 21.65 6.50 -16.21
C ARG A 59 20.86 5.71 -15.19
N ILE A 60 20.05 6.39 -14.39
CA ILE A 60 19.14 5.80 -13.42
C ILE A 60 17.74 6.37 -13.69
N GLU A 61 16.77 5.48 -13.84
CA GLU A 61 15.35 5.83 -13.81
C GLU A 61 14.82 5.63 -12.39
N ILE A 62 14.27 6.68 -11.81
CA ILE A 62 13.70 6.69 -10.47
C ILE A 62 12.20 6.76 -10.62
N ILE A 63 11.47 5.81 -10.03
CA ILE A 63 10.03 5.67 -10.19
C ILE A 63 9.41 5.67 -8.79
N GLY A 64 8.53 6.63 -8.54
CA GLY A 64 7.68 6.63 -7.35
C GLY A 64 6.57 5.60 -7.52
N THR A 65 6.39 4.76 -6.52
CA THR A 65 5.40 3.67 -6.54
C THR A 65 4.31 3.90 -5.49
N TYR A 66 3.16 3.30 -5.74
CA TYR A 66 2.02 3.25 -4.85
C TYR A 66 1.57 1.79 -4.72
N HIS A 67 1.47 1.27 -3.51
CA HIS A 67 1.33 -0.17 -3.25
C HIS A 67 -0.10 -0.71 -3.38
N PHE A 68 -1.00 0.02 -3.99
CA PHE A 68 -2.35 -0.44 -4.27
C PHE A 68 -2.56 -0.58 -5.77
N ASP A 69 -3.33 -1.57 -6.15
CA ASP A 69 -3.73 -1.77 -7.54
C ASP A 69 -4.76 -0.71 -7.94
N ASP A 70 -4.36 0.13 -8.89
CA ASP A 70 -5.17 1.25 -9.37
C ASP A 70 -5.00 1.34 -10.90
N PRO A 71 -6.08 1.32 -11.68
CA PRO A 71 -6.00 1.37 -13.15
C PRO A 71 -5.35 2.66 -13.67
N ARG A 72 -5.22 3.71 -12.86
CA ARG A 72 -4.45 4.91 -13.19
C ARG A 72 -2.96 4.65 -13.35
N HIS A 73 -2.46 3.51 -12.87
CA HIS A 73 -1.08 3.08 -13.06
C HIS A 73 -0.82 2.50 -14.46
N ASP A 74 -1.84 1.99 -15.16
CA ASP A 74 -1.67 1.28 -16.43
C ASP A 74 -0.88 2.07 -17.49
N PRO A 75 -1.14 3.36 -17.74
CA PRO A 75 -0.36 4.14 -18.70
C PRO A 75 1.11 4.28 -18.31
N MET A 76 1.39 4.42 -17.01
CA MET A 76 2.76 4.52 -16.49
C MET A 76 3.48 3.17 -16.64
N VAL A 77 2.84 2.07 -16.29
CA VAL A 77 3.38 0.71 -16.41
C VAL A 77 3.70 0.41 -17.89
N ALA A 78 2.78 0.74 -18.79
CA ALA A 78 3.01 0.56 -20.25
C ALA A 78 4.22 1.38 -20.73
N ALA A 79 4.37 2.61 -20.28
CA ALA A 79 5.50 3.47 -20.63
C ALA A 79 6.84 3.00 -20.03
N LEU A 80 6.81 2.31 -18.90
CA LEU A 80 8.01 1.78 -18.22
C LEU A 80 8.46 0.42 -18.76
N THR A 81 7.59 -0.36 -19.35
CA THR A 81 7.90 -1.70 -19.84
C THR A 81 9.16 -1.75 -20.72
N PRO A 82 9.33 -0.91 -21.75
CA PRO A 82 10.55 -0.92 -22.56
C PRO A 82 11.79 -0.43 -21.81
N VAL A 83 11.62 0.46 -20.84
CA VAL A 83 12.72 0.97 -19.99
C VAL A 83 13.24 -0.15 -19.08
N ILE A 84 12.35 -0.86 -18.43
CA ILE A 84 12.70 -1.99 -17.54
C ILE A 84 13.34 -3.11 -18.37
N ALA A 85 12.83 -3.40 -19.57
CA ALA A 85 13.38 -4.44 -20.43
C ALA A 85 14.81 -4.13 -20.93
N SER A 86 15.21 -2.85 -20.97
CA SER A 86 16.54 -2.42 -21.39
C SER A 86 17.49 -2.10 -20.21
N ALA A 87 17.02 -2.20 -18.97
CA ALA A 87 17.82 -1.91 -17.80
C ALA A 87 18.78 -3.07 -17.48
N ASP A 88 20.01 -2.76 -17.07
CA ASP A 88 20.98 -3.74 -16.59
C ASP A 88 20.57 -4.34 -15.23
N ALA A 89 19.87 -3.57 -14.40
CA ALA A 89 19.37 -3.98 -13.10
C ALA A 89 18.12 -3.19 -12.71
N MET A 90 17.25 -3.83 -11.94
CA MET A 90 16.09 -3.21 -11.29
C MET A 90 16.24 -3.33 -9.78
N LEU A 91 16.22 -2.19 -9.10
CA LEU A 91 16.24 -2.13 -7.64
C LEU A 91 14.82 -1.91 -7.14
N VAL A 92 14.40 -2.71 -6.19
CA VAL A 92 13.07 -2.65 -5.57
C VAL A 92 13.21 -2.60 -4.05
N GLU A 93 12.18 -2.10 -3.36
CA GLU A 93 12.16 -1.99 -1.90
C GLU A 93 12.27 -3.38 -1.24
N ALA A 94 11.54 -4.36 -1.77
CA ALA A 94 11.64 -5.76 -1.37
C ALA A 94 11.44 -6.66 -2.58
N GLY A 95 12.34 -7.63 -2.74
CA GLY A 95 12.18 -8.69 -3.74
C GLY A 95 11.43 -9.90 -3.17
N PRO A 96 11.10 -10.90 -4.01
CA PRO A 96 10.37 -12.09 -3.59
C PRO A 96 11.03 -12.86 -2.43
N ASP A 97 12.35 -12.82 -2.32
CA ASP A 97 13.08 -13.52 -1.26
C ASP A 97 13.02 -12.74 0.06
N GLU A 98 13.02 -11.40 0.02
CA GLU A 98 12.79 -10.53 1.18
C GLU A 98 11.38 -10.72 1.71
N GLU A 99 10.39 -10.74 0.84
CA GLU A 99 8.98 -10.98 1.22
C GLU A 99 8.78 -12.35 1.87
N LYS A 100 9.40 -13.41 1.32
CA LYS A 100 9.38 -14.74 1.92
C LYS A 100 10.05 -14.75 3.30
N ARG A 101 11.20 -14.08 3.44
CA ARG A 101 11.91 -13.97 4.72
C ARG A 101 11.08 -13.22 5.77
N LEU A 102 10.44 -12.13 5.38
CA LEU A 102 9.56 -11.35 6.27
C LEU A 102 8.37 -12.19 6.72
N THR A 103 7.68 -12.84 5.78
CA THR A 103 6.53 -13.71 6.08
C THR A 103 6.94 -14.84 7.03
N ALA A 104 8.09 -15.49 6.78
CA ALA A 104 8.60 -16.55 7.65
C ALA A 104 9.02 -16.02 9.03
N ALA A 105 9.54 -14.79 9.12
CA ALA A 105 9.89 -14.18 10.40
C ALA A 105 8.64 -13.86 11.22
N LEU A 106 7.61 -13.27 10.62
CA LEU A 106 6.33 -12.98 11.28
C LEU A 106 5.61 -14.25 11.75
N ALA A 107 5.66 -15.30 10.94
CA ALA A 107 5.07 -16.60 11.33
C ALA A 107 5.84 -17.28 12.48
N ARG A 108 7.16 -17.06 12.56
CA ARG A 108 8.02 -17.66 13.59
C ARG A 108 7.99 -16.88 14.89
N ASP A 109 7.86 -15.56 14.81
CA ASP A 109 7.86 -14.67 15.96
C ASP A 109 6.66 -13.69 15.90
N PRO A 110 5.49 -14.11 16.39
CA PRO A 110 4.31 -13.25 16.47
C PRO A 110 4.50 -12.00 17.35
N SER A 111 5.52 -11.98 18.23
CA SER A 111 5.80 -10.86 19.12
C SER A 111 6.19 -9.58 18.36
N LEU A 112 6.55 -9.70 17.09
CA LEU A 112 6.78 -8.57 16.20
C LEU A 112 5.50 -7.73 15.98
N MET A 113 4.34 -8.37 15.96
CA MET A 113 3.03 -7.71 15.76
C MET A 113 2.17 -7.67 17.02
N VAL A 114 2.35 -8.61 17.95
CA VAL A 114 1.52 -8.79 19.14
C VAL A 114 2.36 -8.58 20.39
N ASP A 115 1.88 -7.74 21.32
CA ASP A 115 2.49 -7.56 22.64
C ASP A 115 1.80 -8.49 23.64
N THR A 116 2.45 -9.59 23.98
CA THR A 116 1.90 -10.60 24.91
C THR A 116 2.17 -10.30 26.38
N GLU A 117 3.13 -9.45 26.70
CA GLU A 117 3.60 -9.22 28.06
C GLU A 117 3.29 -7.82 28.59
N GLY A 118 3.24 -6.83 27.69
CA GLY A 118 2.96 -5.44 28.05
C GLY A 118 1.48 -5.15 28.29
N PRO A 119 1.16 -3.90 28.71
CA PRO A 119 -0.21 -3.46 28.83
C PRO A 119 -0.92 -3.48 27.47
N THR A 120 -2.19 -3.87 27.49
CA THR A 120 -3.06 -3.88 26.32
C THR A 120 -3.32 -2.47 25.77
N LEU A 121 -3.76 -2.36 24.52
CA LEU A 121 -4.14 -1.07 23.94
C LEU A 121 -5.26 -0.36 24.73
N PRO A 122 -6.34 -1.03 25.21
CA PRO A 122 -7.30 -0.38 26.10
C PRO A 122 -6.67 0.24 27.34
N GLU A 123 -5.75 -0.46 27.99
CA GLU A 123 -5.05 0.04 29.18
C GLU A 123 -4.16 1.26 28.88
N ARG A 124 -3.59 1.31 27.67
CA ARG A 124 -2.74 2.44 27.23
C ARG A 124 -3.53 3.67 26.80
N LEU A 125 -4.67 3.47 26.15
CA LEU A 125 -5.45 4.53 25.48
C LEU A 125 -6.55 5.10 26.38
N GLY A 126 -7.08 4.32 27.32
CA GLY A 126 -8.30 4.62 28.07
C GLY A 126 -9.57 4.45 27.22
N ASP A 127 -10.72 4.53 27.88
CA ASP A 127 -12.02 4.09 27.31
C ASP A 127 -12.43 4.85 26.04
N ALA A 128 -12.24 6.16 25.99
CA ALA A 128 -12.70 6.98 24.88
C ALA A 128 -11.90 6.70 23.60
N ALA A 129 -10.56 6.76 23.67
CA ALA A 129 -9.70 6.51 22.53
C ALA A 129 -9.73 5.04 22.11
N TRP A 130 -9.86 4.11 23.06
CA TRP A 130 -10.04 2.69 22.75
C TRP A 130 -11.32 2.40 21.96
N ARG A 131 -12.44 3.03 22.33
CA ARG A 131 -13.71 2.87 21.61
C ARG A 131 -13.60 3.39 20.16
N GLU A 132 -13.03 4.59 19.99
CA GLU A 132 -12.80 5.19 18.66
C GLU A 132 -11.91 4.29 17.78
N LEU A 133 -10.81 3.80 18.34
CA LEU A 133 -9.94 2.84 17.66
C LEU A 133 -10.69 1.55 17.30
N GLY A 134 -11.49 1.03 18.23
CA GLY A 134 -12.29 -0.19 18.02
C GLY A 134 -13.27 -0.06 16.86
N GLU A 135 -13.96 1.09 16.75
CA GLU A 135 -14.85 1.40 15.63
C GLU A 135 -14.09 1.48 14.31
N ALA A 136 -12.96 2.20 14.29
CA ALA A 136 -12.12 2.36 13.11
C ALA A 136 -11.54 1.01 12.61
N MET A 137 -11.13 0.14 13.51
CA MET A 137 -10.59 -1.18 13.17
C MET A 137 -11.69 -2.16 12.77
N SER A 138 -12.86 -2.08 13.42
CA SER A 138 -14.04 -2.88 13.04
C SER A 138 -14.50 -2.57 11.61
N ALA A 139 -14.48 -1.31 11.21
CA ALA A 139 -14.76 -0.89 9.83
C ALA A 139 -13.80 -1.52 8.80
N ARG A 140 -12.61 -1.95 9.24
CA ARG A 140 -11.61 -2.68 8.45
C ARG A 140 -11.71 -4.20 8.60
N GLY A 141 -12.74 -4.68 9.29
CA GLY A 141 -12.99 -6.10 9.55
C GLY A 141 -12.05 -6.71 10.60
N MET A 142 -11.53 -5.89 11.52
CA MET A 142 -10.71 -6.33 12.65
C MET A 142 -11.44 -5.96 13.96
N PRO A 143 -12.15 -6.91 14.58
CA PRO A 143 -12.89 -6.63 15.82
C PRO A 143 -11.93 -6.30 16.99
N PRO A 144 -12.38 -5.47 17.96
CA PRO A 144 -11.53 -4.97 19.05
C PRO A 144 -10.78 -6.05 19.84
N VAL A 145 -11.38 -7.22 20.01
CA VAL A 145 -10.73 -8.35 20.71
C VAL A 145 -9.43 -8.78 20.01
N MET A 146 -9.37 -8.73 18.69
CA MET A 146 -8.15 -9.04 17.93
C MET A 146 -7.12 -7.92 17.97
N VAL A 147 -7.57 -6.68 18.16
CA VAL A 147 -6.73 -5.48 18.13
C VAL A 147 -6.06 -5.21 19.47
N SER A 148 -6.69 -5.63 20.57
CA SER A 148 -6.33 -5.24 21.95
C SER A 148 -4.86 -5.49 22.32
N ARG A 149 -4.21 -6.46 21.70
CA ARG A 149 -2.82 -6.84 21.95
C ARG A 149 -1.88 -6.56 20.76
N LEU A 150 -2.37 -5.94 19.68
CA LEU A 150 -1.51 -5.57 18.58
C LEU A 150 -0.54 -4.44 19.01
N ARG A 151 0.66 -4.47 18.46
CA ARG A 151 1.61 -3.38 18.66
C ARG A 151 1.12 -2.09 18.00
N PRO A 152 1.34 -0.92 18.63
CA PRO A 152 0.86 0.37 18.09
C PRO A 152 1.29 0.64 16.65
N TRP A 153 2.51 0.29 16.27
CA TRP A 153 2.99 0.51 14.91
C TRP A 153 2.17 -0.26 13.87
N TYR A 154 1.80 -1.51 14.19
CA TYR A 154 1.01 -2.35 13.29
C TYR A 154 -0.42 -1.81 13.14
N VAL A 155 -1.02 -1.39 14.26
CA VAL A 155 -2.34 -0.73 14.24
C VAL A 155 -2.29 0.56 13.43
N SER A 156 -1.26 1.40 13.60
CA SER A 156 -1.10 2.64 12.83
C SER A 156 -0.98 2.38 11.33
N MET A 157 -0.24 1.35 10.93
CA MET A 157 -0.14 0.91 9.54
C MET A 157 -1.51 0.50 8.99
N MET A 158 -2.27 -0.29 9.74
CA MET A 158 -3.61 -0.73 9.34
C MET A 158 -4.60 0.43 9.23
N LEU A 159 -4.52 1.42 10.12
CA LEU A 159 -5.35 2.63 10.05
C LEU A 159 -5.06 3.49 8.82
N GLY A 160 -3.84 3.45 8.30
CA GLY A 160 -3.47 4.11 7.04
C GLY A 160 -4.18 3.56 5.80
N ILE A 161 -4.72 2.34 5.87
CA ILE A 161 -5.50 1.73 4.80
C ILE A 161 -6.98 2.05 5.03
N SER A 162 -7.67 2.62 4.02
CA SER A 162 -9.10 2.90 4.16
C SER A 162 -9.93 1.61 4.29
N PRO A 163 -11.13 1.64 4.92
CA PRO A 163 -12.01 0.47 5.00
C PRO A 163 -12.35 -0.12 3.63
N CYS A 164 -12.58 0.72 2.63
CA CYS A 164 -12.84 0.30 1.26
C CYS A 164 -11.64 -0.46 0.66
N MET A 165 -10.43 0.08 0.75
CA MET A 165 -9.21 -0.57 0.26
C MET A 165 -8.93 -1.88 0.99
N MET A 166 -9.19 -1.94 2.30
CA MET A 166 -9.07 -3.17 3.07
C MET A 166 -10.04 -4.24 2.57
N GLY A 167 -11.27 -3.87 2.22
CA GLY A 167 -12.24 -4.76 1.59
C GLY A 167 -11.74 -5.33 0.27
N GLN A 168 -11.14 -4.51 -0.58
CA GLN A 168 -10.56 -4.94 -1.85
C GLN A 168 -9.39 -5.91 -1.67
N ILE A 169 -8.48 -5.64 -0.73
CA ILE A 169 -7.35 -6.53 -0.41
C ILE A 169 -7.88 -7.90 0.00
N LYS A 170 -8.83 -7.96 0.94
CA LYS A 170 -9.42 -9.21 1.42
C LYS A 170 -10.14 -10.00 0.32
N ALA A 171 -10.84 -9.31 -0.57
CA ALA A 171 -11.54 -9.96 -1.68
C ALA A 171 -10.58 -10.62 -2.68
N ARG A 172 -9.36 -10.11 -2.84
CA ARG A 172 -8.32 -10.71 -3.68
C ARG A 172 -7.63 -11.90 -3.05
N GLU A 173 -7.47 -11.89 -1.73
CA GLU A 173 -6.85 -12.99 -0.98
C GLU A 173 -7.78 -14.21 -0.83
N THR A 174 -9.09 -14.03 -1.01
CA THR A 174 -10.05 -15.13 -0.91
C THR A 174 -10.05 -15.94 -2.20
N PRO A 175 -9.61 -17.22 -2.21
CA PRO A 175 -9.68 -18.08 -3.39
C PRO A 175 -11.14 -18.17 -3.84
N ARG A 176 -11.41 -17.91 -5.12
CA ARG A 176 -12.72 -18.18 -5.69
C ARG A 176 -12.99 -19.68 -5.60
N ALA A 177 -14.05 -20.05 -4.90
CA ALA A 177 -14.58 -21.39 -5.02
C ALA A 177 -14.86 -21.65 -6.51
N SER A 178 -14.11 -22.58 -7.11
CA SER A 178 -14.38 -23.03 -8.47
C SER A 178 -15.76 -23.70 -8.45
N THR A 179 -16.76 -23.02 -8.99
CA THR A 179 -18.02 -23.63 -9.39
C THR A 179 -17.73 -24.50 -10.60
N THR A 180 -17.33 -25.75 -10.32
CA THR A 180 -17.46 -26.84 -11.27
C THR A 180 -18.94 -27.22 -11.28
N GLY A 181 -19.65 -26.74 -12.31
CA GLY A 181 -20.95 -27.25 -12.74
C GLY A 181 -20.74 -28.06 -14.02
#